data_fe04f0bfe3054f92f4e6d9e1a84e92c4
#
_entry.id   fe04f0bfe3054f92f4e6d9e1a84e92c4
#
_cell.length_a   1.000
_cell.length_b   1.000
_cell.length_c   1.000
_cell.angle_alpha   90.00
_cell.angle_beta   90.00
_cell.angle_gamma   90.00
#
_symmetry.space_group_name_H-M   'P 1'
#
loop_
_entity.id
_entity.type
_entity.pdbx_description
1 polymer ?
#
loop_
_entity_poly.entity_id
_entity_poly.type
_entity_poly.pdbx_seq_one_letter_code
_entity_poly.pdbx_strand_id
1 'polypeptide(L)'
;MRAWTSVCILMIACGGVVRADDWPNWRGAGLDGVAPGGDSVTEWLPPGEDGGAGKNILWRVPLPGLGASTPAIWGDHVLVTCGIDGKDAVICLDRAGKERWRRELGAERPGKHKKATGANPSPVTDGTHAWVYFKSGELACLSLADGSLVWKTNLQERFGADSLWWDLGTSPVLTKRAVVVAVMQTGPSYVVAFDRTTGELLWKHDRMLDAPEEAAQSYSTPLVLAGDPARGEPAEMLVVLGADHVTAHDAADGRELWRVGGLNPEGNKFFRSIASPVAVGDLVVAPYARGNTITAIRRGGKGDVTGSHVAWTRKDLGADVPTPAAQAGRVVVCTDKGRVVGLEAATGTTLWEEDLPKNRNAFSSSPVIAGGRVIVTREDGESWVLAPPESNQGEPQVVGTGSVAEMTVATPVCVDGRIFLRTHDSLWCIGR
;
A
#
# COMPACT_ATOMS: atom_id res chain seq x y z
N MET A 1 21.56 -28.60 52.77
CA MET A 1 20.44 -27.89 52.07
C MET A 1 21.04 -26.78 51.22
N ARG A 2 21.11 -26.98 49.90
CA ARG A 2 21.58 -25.96 48.96
C ARG A 2 20.34 -25.41 48.24
N ALA A 3 20.06 -24.14 48.44
CA ALA A 3 18.98 -23.42 47.77
C ALA A 3 19.41 -23.08 46.35
N TRP A 4 18.65 -23.51 45.37
CA TRP A 4 18.76 -23.11 43.96
C TRP A 4 17.90 -21.86 43.75
N THR A 5 18.53 -20.76 43.45
CA THR A 5 17.86 -19.51 43.08
C THR A 5 17.64 -19.57 41.57
N SER A 6 16.39 -19.81 41.13
CA SER A 6 16.00 -19.68 39.72
C SER A 6 15.90 -18.21 39.35
N VAL A 7 16.76 -17.77 38.47
CA VAL A 7 16.66 -16.44 37.82
C VAL A 7 15.70 -16.59 36.65
N CYS A 8 14.47 -16.07 36.81
CA CYS A 8 13.56 -15.85 35.69
C CYS A 8 14.04 -14.64 34.89
N ILE A 9 14.61 -14.86 33.72
CA ILE A 9 14.87 -13.83 32.72
C ILE A 9 13.51 -13.48 32.08
N LEU A 10 12.95 -12.35 32.46
CA LEU A 10 11.78 -11.75 31.83
C LEU A 10 12.23 -11.18 30.48
N MET A 11 12.00 -11.89 29.36
CA MET A 11 12.15 -11.32 28.05
C MET A 11 10.99 -10.33 27.85
N ILE A 12 11.28 -9.05 27.99
CA ILE A 12 10.39 -7.98 27.60
C ILE A 12 10.46 -7.91 26.06
N ALA A 13 9.44 -8.41 25.39
CA ALA A 13 9.24 -8.16 23.97
C ALA A 13 8.94 -6.66 23.79
N CYS A 14 9.98 -5.88 23.51
CA CYS A 14 9.83 -4.51 23.06
C CYS A 14 9.27 -4.52 21.64
N GLY A 15 7.95 -4.63 21.50
CA GLY A 15 7.26 -4.17 20.29
C GLY A 15 7.47 -2.65 20.21
N GLY A 16 8.18 -2.16 19.19
CA GLY A 16 8.43 -0.75 19.02
C GLY A 16 7.09 0.01 18.91
N VAL A 17 6.94 1.06 19.70
CA VAL A 17 5.78 1.96 19.58
C VAL A 17 5.96 2.75 18.28
N VAL A 18 5.00 2.65 17.35
CA VAL A 18 4.97 3.49 16.14
C VAL A 18 5.01 4.96 16.57
N ARG A 19 6.01 5.68 16.09
CA ARG A 19 6.16 7.10 16.37
C ARG A 19 5.41 7.91 15.31
N ALA A 20 5.11 9.17 15.61
CA ALA A 20 4.53 10.11 14.65
C ALA A 20 5.39 10.32 13.37
N ASP A 21 6.62 9.81 13.37
CA ASP A 21 7.60 9.97 12.29
C ASP A 21 7.89 8.66 11.54
N ASP A 22 7.01 7.65 11.65
CA ASP A 22 7.18 6.35 10.99
C ASP A 22 6.14 6.15 9.89
N TRP A 23 6.54 5.48 8.82
CA TRP A 23 5.69 5.05 7.71
C TRP A 23 5.96 3.57 7.43
N PRO A 24 5.42 2.65 8.25
CA PRO A 24 5.87 1.26 8.30
C PRO A 24 5.48 0.40 7.12
N ASN A 25 4.57 0.85 6.26
CA ASN A 25 4.09 0.14 5.06
C ASN A 25 3.66 1.14 3.97
N TRP A 26 3.26 0.65 2.81
CA TRP A 26 2.99 1.46 1.62
C TRP A 26 1.89 2.54 1.76
N ARG A 27 0.99 2.42 2.75
CA ARG A 27 -0.08 3.41 3.02
C ARG A 27 0.01 4.04 4.41
N GLY A 28 1.17 3.94 5.07
CA GLY A 28 1.37 4.44 6.44
C GLY A 28 0.78 3.53 7.50
N ALA A 29 0.94 3.89 8.76
CA ALA A 29 0.57 3.05 9.91
C ALA A 29 -0.92 2.66 9.92
N GLY A 30 -1.81 3.54 9.43
CA GLY A 30 -3.25 3.30 9.36
C GLY A 30 -3.71 2.56 8.11
N LEU A 31 -2.84 2.28 7.14
CA LEU A 31 -3.19 1.80 5.81
C LEU A 31 -4.21 2.70 5.09
N ASP A 32 -4.28 3.97 5.46
CA ASP A 32 -5.27 4.96 5.04
C ASP A 32 -4.72 6.08 4.15
N GLY A 33 -3.38 6.11 3.96
CA GLY A 33 -2.71 7.15 3.19
C GLY A 33 -2.57 8.48 3.90
N VAL A 34 -2.62 8.47 5.24
CA VAL A 34 -2.51 9.68 6.06
C VAL A 34 -1.14 9.74 6.71
N ALA A 35 -0.48 10.87 6.55
CA ALA A 35 0.79 11.13 7.22
C ALA A 35 0.57 11.45 8.72
N PRO A 36 1.36 10.85 9.60
CA PRO A 36 1.16 11.01 11.05
C PRO A 36 1.65 12.36 11.59
N GLY A 37 2.36 13.14 10.82
CA GLY A 37 2.97 14.41 11.23
C GLY A 37 2.50 15.60 10.41
N GLY A 38 2.96 16.80 10.81
CA GLY A 38 2.51 18.08 10.30
C GLY A 38 2.79 18.40 8.83
N ASP A 39 2.90 19.68 8.53
CA ASP A 39 3.03 20.23 7.18
C ASP A 39 4.28 19.74 6.45
N SER A 40 4.10 19.18 5.28
CA SER A 40 5.16 18.98 4.30
C SER A 40 5.37 20.25 3.43
N VAL A 41 6.49 20.29 2.71
CA VAL A 41 6.68 21.33 1.70
C VAL A 41 5.63 21.22 0.61
N THR A 42 5.26 22.36 0.04
CA THR A 42 4.23 22.43 -1.01
C THR A 42 4.83 22.58 -2.41
N GLU A 43 6.10 22.93 -2.49
CA GLU A 43 6.80 23.15 -3.75
C GLU A 43 8.19 22.54 -3.74
N TRP A 44 8.56 21.90 -4.85
CA TRP A 44 9.92 21.40 -5.06
C TRP A 44 10.26 21.31 -6.54
N LEU A 45 11.54 21.48 -6.82
CA LEU A 45 12.08 21.41 -8.20
C LEU A 45 13.52 20.87 -8.14
N PRO A 46 13.89 19.89 -8.97
CA PRO A 46 15.27 19.47 -9.06
C PRO A 46 16.15 20.59 -9.63
N PRO A 47 17.46 20.58 -9.40
CA PRO A 47 18.39 21.45 -10.10
C PRO A 47 18.24 21.33 -11.62
N GLY A 48 18.23 22.46 -12.34
CA GLY A 48 18.15 22.46 -13.79
C GLY A 48 19.44 21.93 -14.43
N GLU A 49 19.34 21.37 -15.65
CA GLU A 49 20.50 20.92 -16.43
C GLU A 49 21.45 22.08 -16.76
N ASP A 50 20.96 23.32 -16.79
CA ASP A 50 21.70 24.58 -16.99
C ASP A 50 22.40 25.09 -15.72
N GLY A 51 22.34 24.33 -14.60
CA GLY A 51 22.88 24.71 -13.30
C GLY A 51 21.95 25.61 -12.48
N GLY A 52 20.69 25.76 -12.88
CA GLY A 52 19.66 26.43 -12.08
C GLY A 52 19.49 25.78 -10.69
N ALA A 53 19.38 26.62 -9.64
CA ALA A 53 19.22 26.12 -8.28
C ALA A 53 17.89 25.35 -8.12
N GLY A 54 17.96 24.13 -7.62
CA GLY A 54 16.78 23.35 -7.23
C GLY A 54 16.07 24.00 -6.04
N LYS A 55 14.83 23.56 -5.77
CA LYS A 55 14.03 24.05 -4.64
C LYS A 55 13.60 22.89 -3.76
N ASN A 56 13.89 22.97 -2.47
CA ASN A 56 13.45 22.00 -1.47
C ASN A 56 13.84 20.53 -1.76
N ILE A 57 14.91 20.28 -2.50
CA ILE A 57 15.50 18.95 -2.65
C ILE A 57 16.63 18.83 -1.64
N LEU A 58 16.49 17.91 -0.68
CA LEU A 58 17.56 17.64 0.30
C LEU A 58 18.62 16.72 -0.29
N TRP A 59 18.18 15.65 -0.97
CA TRP A 59 19.08 14.74 -1.67
C TRP A 59 18.33 13.87 -2.70
N ARG A 60 19.07 13.33 -3.64
CA ARG A 60 18.70 12.28 -4.59
C ARG A 60 19.75 11.19 -4.52
N VAL A 61 19.33 9.95 -4.34
CA VAL A 61 20.20 8.76 -4.33
C VAL A 61 19.81 7.87 -5.50
N PRO A 62 20.69 7.70 -6.52
CA PRO A 62 20.51 6.68 -7.52
C PRO A 62 20.53 5.30 -6.87
N LEU A 63 19.59 4.44 -7.26
CA LEU A 63 19.50 3.07 -6.77
C LEU A 63 20.15 2.12 -7.79
N PRO A 64 20.78 1.03 -7.34
CA PRO A 64 21.55 0.16 -8.23
C PRO A 64 20.67 -0.73 -9.14
N GLY A 65 19.36 -0.67 -8.98
CA GLY A 65 18.43 -1.45 -9.77
C GLY A 65 17.03 -0.88 -9.78
N LEU A 66 16.21 -1.35 -10.71
CA LEU A 66 14.84 -0.86 -10.89
C LEU A 66 13.92 -1.39 -9.79
N GLY A 67 12.97 -0.56 -9.39
CA GLY A 67 11.90 -0.92 -8.46
C GLY A 67 10.77 0.11 -8.48
N ALA A 68 9.61 -0.29 -7.99
CA ALA A 68 8.43 0.56 -7.92
C ALA A 68 7.77 0.58 -6.53
N SER A 69 8.45 0.02 -5.53
CA SER A 69 7.95 -0.04 -4.17
C SER A 69 7.87 1.35 -3.52
N THR A 70 6.79 1.62 -2.80
CA THR A 70 6.75 2.74 -1.85
C THR A 70 7.74 2.48 -0.72
N PRO A 71 8.55 3.45 -0.31
CA PRO A 71 9.46 3.27 0.82
C PRO A 71 8.71 2.96 2.12
N ALA A 72 9.25 2.03 2.94
CA ALA A 72 8.84 1.90 4.34
C ALA A 72 9.89 2.57 5.22
N ILE A 73 9.42 3.38 6.19
CA ILE A 73 10.30 4.17 7.05
C ILE A 73 10.00 3.86 8.51
N TRP A 74 11.06 3.56 9.27
CA TRP A 74 11.01 3.40 10.72
C TRP A 74 12.26 3.96 11.39
N GLY A 75 12.08 4.94 12.25
CA GLY A 75 13.20 5.67 12.85
C GLY A 75 14.09 6.23 11.75
N ASP A 76 15.37 5.83 11.75
CA ASP A 76 16.37 6.24 10.77
C ASP A 76 16.60 5.17 9.67
N HIS A 77 15.62 4.29 9.41
CA HIS A 77 15.71 3.28 8.37
C HIS A 77 14.69 3.57 7.26
N VAL A 78 15.16 3.66 6.03
CA VAL A 78 14.37 3.85 4.82
C VAL A 78 14.57 2.63 3.92
N LEU A 79 13.54 1.80 3.79
CA LEU A 79 13.58 0.53 3.06
C LEU A 79 12.98 0.68 1.68
N VAL A 80 13.65 0.16 0.66
CA VAL A 80 13.14 0.02 -0.70
C VAL A 80 13.52 -1.34 -1.26
N THR A 81 12.72 -1.86 -2.21
CA THR A 81 13.01 -3.08 -2.94
C THR A 81 13.43 -2.77 -4.38
N CYS A 82 14.32 -3.57 -4.96
CA CYS A 82 14.72 -3.44 -6.37
C CYS A 82 15.24 -4.77 -6.92
N GLY A 83 15.37 -4.85 -8.25
CA GLY A 83 16.14 -5.91 -8.90
C GLY A 83 17.57 -5.44 -9.11
N ILE A 84 18.56 -6.21 -8.67
CA ILE A 84 20.00 -5.91 -8.81
C ILE A 84 20.68 -7.14 -9.40
N ASP A 85 21.32 -6.96 -10.57
CA ASP A 85 22.09 -8.04 -11.24
C ASP A 85 21.33 -9.37 -11.35
N GLY A 86 20.02 -9.29 -11.64
CA GLY A 86 19.14 -10.45 -11.75
C GLY A 86 18.78 -11.10 -10.40
N LYS A 87 18.89 -10.35 -9.30
CA LYS A 87 18.49 -10.76 -7.95
C LYS A 87 17.42 -9.83 -7.39
N ASP A 88 16.46 -10.41 -6.68
CA ASP A 88 15.59 -9.64 -5.79
C ASP A 88 16.42 -9.06 -4.65
N ALA A 89 16.32 -7.78 -4.38
CA ALA A 89 17.12 -7.11 -3.37
C ALA A 89 16.34 -6.10 -2.54
N VAL A 90 16.78 -5.94 -1.30
CA VAL A 90 16.33 -4.90 -0.36
C VAL A 90 17.48 -3.99 -0.06
N ILE A 91 17.23 -2.69 -0.09
CA ILE A 91 18.20 -1.65 0.31
C ILE A 91 17.61 -0.90 1.49
N CYS A 92 18.42 -0.72 2.51
CA CYS A 92 18.15 0.17 3.63
C CYS A 92 19.09 1.36 3.56
N LEU A 93 18.51 2.55 3.50
CA LEU A 93 19.21 3.81 3.62
C LEU A 93 18.92 4.43 4.98
N ASP A 94 19.75 5.36 5.44
CA ASP A 94 19.38 6.28 6.50
C ASP A 94 18.55 7.47 5.93
N ARG A 95 18.00 8.31 6.80
CA ARG A 95 17.25 9.51 6.38
C ARG A 95 18.09 10.59 5.69
N ALA A 96 19.41 10.45 5.72
CA ALA A 96 20.36 11.28 4.97
C ALA A 96 20.69 10.71 3.58
N GLY A 97 20.11 9.55 3.22
CA GLY A 97 20.32 8.89 1.93
C GLY A 97 21.56 7.99 1.87
N LYS A 98 22.23 7.77 2.98
CA LYS A 98 23.41 6.88 3.02
C LYS A 98 22.96 5.43 3.18
N GLU A 99 23.48 4.52 2.33
CA GLU A 99 23.22 3.10 2.47
C GLU A 99 23.77 2.55 3.80
N ARG A 100 22.90 1.89 4.56
CA ARG A 100 23.23 1.20 5.81
C ARG A 100 23.56 -0.25 5.54
N TRP A 101 22.71 -0.91 4.76
CA TRP A 101 22.88 -2.29 4.34
C TRP A 101 22.09 -2.60 3.08
N ARG A 102 22.47 -3.67 2.42
CA ARG A 102 21.82 -4.26 1.26
C ARG A 102 21.73 -5.76 1.44
N ARG A 103 20.62 -6.35 1.01
CA ARG A 103 20.44 -7.79 1.02
C ARG A 103 19.90 -8.28 -0.32
N GLU A 104 20.66 -9.15 -0.98
CA GLU A 104 20.17 -9.95 -2.10
C GLU A 104 19.48 -11.21 -1.56
N LEU A 105 18.39 -11.63 -2.24
CA LEU A 105 17.57 -12.77 -1.84
C LEU A 105 17.57 -13.87 -2.90
N GLY A 106 16.51 -13.95 -3.71
CA GLY A 106 16.33 -14.93 -4.76
C GLY A 106 16.69 -14.42 -6.15
N ALA A 107 16.50 -15.25 -7.17
CA ALA A 107 16.60 -14.82 -8.55
C ALA A 107 15.43 -13.88 -8.89
N GLU A 108 15.73 -12.73 -9.48
CA GLU A 108 14.72 -11.77 -9.92
C GLU A 108 13.87 -12.37 -11.05
N ARG A 109 12.59 -12.09 -11.00
CA ARG A 109 11.69 -12.25 -12.14
C ARG A 109 11.31 -10.85 -12.63
N PRO A 110 11.92 -10.32 -13.70
CA PRO A 110 11.75 -8.93 -14.12
C PRO A 110 10.31 -8.60 -14.51
N GLY A 111 9.97 -7.31 -14.50
CA GLY A 111 8.67 -6.81 -14.95
C GLY A 111 8.41 -7.11 -16.42
N LYS A 112 7.13 -7.30 -16.77
CA LYS A 112 6.65 -7.47 -18.15
C LYS A 112 6.27 -6.12 -18.77
N HIS A 113 5.70 -5.24 -17.98
CA HIS A 113 5.22 -3.94 -18.42
C HIS A 113 6.23 -2.83 -18.11
N LYS A 114 6.37 -1.83 -19.01
CA LYS A 114 7.33 -0.72 -18.86
C LYS A 114 7.24 0.10 -17.58
N LYS A 115 6.08 0.07 -16.91
CA LYS A 115 5.83 0.77 -15.64
C LYS A 115 6.06 -0.12 -14.41
N ALA A 116 6.41 -1.37 -14.61
CA ALA A 116 6.51 -2.35 -13.53
C ALA A 116 7.88 -3.04 -13.52
N THR A 117 8.22 -3.58 -12.38
CA THR A 117 9.48 -4.30 -12.14
C THR A 117 9.19 -5.62 -11.43
N GLY A 118 10.20 -6.42 -11.15
CA GLY A 118 10.10 -7.58 -10.25
C GLY A 118 9.86 -7.18 -8.79
N ALA A 119 10.12 -5.90 -8.44
CA ALA A 119 10.12 -5.35 -7.09
C ALA A 119 9.08 -4.22 -6.94
N ASN A 120 7.82 -4.46 -7.36
CA ASN A 120 6.71 -3.51 -7.14
C ASN A 120 6.15 -3.59 -5.72
N PRO A 121 6.02 -4.79 -5.07
CA PRO A 121 5.51 -4.86 -3.72
C PRO A 121 6.38 -4.04 -2.75
N SER A 122 5.71 -3.31 -1.88
CA SER A 122 6.37 -2.46 -0.90
C SER A 122 6.76 -3.24 0.34
N PRO A 123 7.90 -2.94 0.97
CA PRO A 123 8.29 -3.54 2.25
C PRO A 123 7.32 -3.13 3.36
N VAL A 124 7.25 -3.93 4.41
CA VAL A 124 6.58 -3.60 5.68
C VAL A 124 7.51 -3.87 6.84
N THR A 125 7.43 -3.06 7.90
CA THR A 125 8.31 -3.21 9.08
C THR A 125 7.55 -2.97 10.39
N ASP A 126 8.02 -3.61 11.46
CA ASP A 126 7.56 -3.38 12.84
C ASP A 126 8.61 -2.66 13.72
N GLY A 127 9.68 -2.18 13.08
CA GLY A 127 10.80 -1.52 13.76
C GLY A 127 11.89 -2.47 14.28
N THR A 128 11.66 -3.78 14.22
CA THR A 128 12.64 -4.82 14.55
C THR A 128 13.00 -5.63 13.32
N HIS A 129 11.99 -5.97 12.52
CA HIS A 129 12.11 -6.73 11.30
C HIS A 129 11.51 -5.99 10.12
N ALA A 130 11.89 -6.39 8.92
CA ALA A 130 11.29 -6.00 7.66
C ALA A 130 10.86 -7.23 6.88
N TRP A 131 9.65 -7.20 6.31
CA TRP A 131 9.14 -8.24 5.42
C TRP A 131 9.00 -7.70 4.02
N VAL A 132 9.43 -8.48 3.05
CA VAL A 132 9.43 -8.14 1.64
C VAL A 132 8.88 -9.30 0.81
N TYR A 133 8.18 -8.95 -0.26
CA TYR A 133 7.63 -9.92 -1.20
C TYR A 133 7.95 -9.50 -2.63
N PHE A 134 8.29 -10.45 -3.49
CA PHE A 134 8.72 -10.20 -4.87
C PHE A 134 7.91 -10.99 -5.88
N LYS A 135 7.93 -10.54 -7.12
CA LYS A 135 7.29 -11.23 -8.25
C LYS A 135 7.83 -12.65 -8.48
N SER A 136 9.05 -12.93 -8.06
CA SER A 136 9.64 -14.29 -8.05
C SER A 136 8.90 -15.27 -7.15
N GLY A 137 8.02 -14.78 -6.26
CA GLY A 137 7.36 -15.55 -5.21
C GLY A 137 8.11 -15.53 -3.89
N GLU A 138 9.29 -14.93 -3.82
CA GLU A 138 10.10 -14.84 -2.61
C GLU A 138 9.45 -13.95 -1.58
N LEU A 139 9.15 -14.48 -0.40
CA LEU A 139 8.72 -13.78 0.81
C LEU A 139 9.81 -13.95 1.85
N ALA A 140 10.36 -12.86 2.36
CA ALA A 140 11.46 -12.90 3.31
C ALA A 140 11.24 -11.96 4.51
N CYS A 141 11.75 -12.37 5.66
CA CYS A 141 11.90 -11.58 6.88
C CYS A 141 13.37 -11.28 7.11
N LEU A 142 13.69 -10.01 7.29
CA LEU A 142 15.05 -9.51 7.54
C LEU A 142 15.10 -8.78 8.89
N SER A 143 16.23 -8.82 9.56
CA SER A 143 16.53 -7.91 10.66
C SER A 143 16.60 -6.48 10.13
N LEU A 144 15.84 -5.55 10.72
CA LEU A 144 15.87 -4.15 10.31
C LEU A 144 17.24 -3.50 10.57
N ALA A 145 17.94 -3.94 11.61
CA ALA A 145 19.18 -3.33 12.05
C ALA A 145 20.34 -3.50 11.04
N ASP A 146 20.45 -4.68 10.43
CA ASP A 146 21.61 -5.08 9.61
C ASP A 146 21.28 -5.84 8.33
N GLY A 147 19.99 -6.06 8.03
CA GLY A 147 19.54 -6.80 6.86
C GLY A 147 19.85 -8.29 6.90
N SER A 148 20.22 -8.85 8.06
CA SER A 148 20.43 -10.29 8.18
C SER A 148 19.13 -11.06 7.94
N LEU A 149 19.20 -12.17 7.19
CA LEU A 149 18.05 -13.00 6.88
C LEU A 149 17.60 -13.75 8.15
N VAL A 150 16.35 -13.55 8.54
CA VAL A 150 15.72 -14.29 9.64
C VAL A 150 15.08 -15.57 9.11
N TRP A 151 14.22 -15.44 8.10
CA TRP A 151 13.63 -16.55 7.38
C TRP A 151 13.19 -16.14 5.99
N LYS A 152 12.98 -17.09 5.10
CA LYS A 152 12.38 -16.88 3.80
C LYS A 152 11.61 -18.09 3.32
N THR A 153 10.69 -17.89 2.42
CA THR A 153 9.92 -18.93 1.73
C THR A 153 9.53 -18.45 0.35
N ASN A 154 9.32 -19.38 -0.58
CA ASN A 154 8.82 -19.03 -1.91
C ASN A 154 7.38 -19.53 -2.06
N LEU A 155 6.44 -18.60 -2.29
CA LEU A 155 5.02 -18.91 -2.38
C LEU A 155 4.69 -19.67 -3.66
N GLN A 156 5.41 -19.42 -4.76
CA GLN A 156 5.18 -20.11 -6.03
C GLN A 156 5.67 -21.55 -5.99
N GLU A 157 6.79 -21.82 -5.33
CA GLU A 157 7.28 -23.19 -5.12
C GLU A 157 6.35 -23.99 -4.21
N ARG A 158 5.74 -23.33 -3.21
CA ARG A 158 4.86 -24.01 -2.24
C ARG A 158 3.43 -24.22 -2.72
N PHE A 159 2.87 -23.26 -3.46
CA PHE A 159 1.44 -23.20 -3.71
C PHE A 159 1.07 -23.09 -5.19
N GLY A 160 2.05 -23.10 -6.08
CA GLY A 160 1.87 -23.04 -7.53
C GLY A 160 2.35 -21.74 -8.15
N ALA A 161 2.72 -21.82 -9.42
CA ALA A 161 3.28 -20.72 -10.18
C ALA A 161 2.33 -19.54 -10.30
N ASP A 162 2.89 -18.33 -10.39
CA ASP A 162 2.18 -17.10 -10.70
C ASP A 162 1.59 -17.15 -12.12
N SER A 163 0.29 -16.95 -12.21
CA SER A 163 -0.48 -16.89 -13.46
C SER A 163 -1.07 -15.51 -13.74
N LEU A 164 -0.62 -14.48 -13.03
CA LEU A 164 -1.01 -13.10 -13.30
C LEU A 164 -0.63 -12.68 -14.72
N TRP A 165 -1.53 -12.00 -15.40
CA TRP A 165 -1.26 -11.48 -16.74
C TRP A 165 -0.25 -10.33 -16.71
N TRP A 166 -0.30 -9.52 -15.67
CA TRP A 166 0.57 -8.37 -15.44
C TRP A 166 1.54 -8.62 -14.30
N ASP A 167 2.18 -7.58 -13.82
CA ASP A 167 3.21 -7.67 -12.80
C ASP A 167 2.62 -7.57 -11.40
N LEU A 168 3.10 -8.40 -10.50
CA LEU A 168 2.68 -8.45 -9.11
C LEU A 168 2.77 -7.07 -8.46
N GLY A 169 1.69 -6.64 -7.82
CA GLY A 169 1.61 -5.37 -7.08
C GLY A 169 1.27 -5.52 -5.60
N THR A 170 0.69 -6.67 -5.23
CA THR A 170 0.26 -6.94 -3.84
C THR A 170 1.43 -6.91 -2.88
N SER A 171 1.36 -6.06 -1.87
CA SER A 171 2.35 -5.96 -0.80
C SER A 171 1.98 -6.86 0.39
N PRO A 172 2.96 -7.36 1.17
CA PRO A 172 2.67 -8.03 2.42
C PRO A 172 2.10 -7.05 3.45
N VAL A 173 1.25 -7.56 4.36
CA VAL A 173 0.72 -6.79 5.49
C VAL A 173 0.97 -7.52 6.79
N LEU A 174 1.05 -6.77 7.89
CA LEU A 174 1.26 -7.33 9.21
C LEU A 174 -0.03 -7.34 10.03
N THR A 175 -0.30 -8.47 10.67
CA THR A 175 -1.18 -8.58 11.83
C THR A 175 -0.33 -8.67 13.11
N LYS A 176 -0.94 -8.73 14.27
CA LYS A 176 -0.20 -8.91 15.54
C LYS A 176 0.71 -10.13 15.54
N ARG A 177 0.31 -11.19 14.83
CA ARG A 177 1.01 -12.48 14.83
C ARG A 177 1.67 -12.84 13.50
N ALA A 178 1.10 -12.40 12.40
CA ALA A 178 1.46 -12.91 11.09
C ALA A 178 1.91 -11.83 10.12
N VAL A 179 2.72 -12.22 9.13
CA VAL A 179 2.78 -11.56 7.84
C VAL A 179 1.82 -12.29 6.89
N VAL A 180 0.99 -11.49 6.19
CA VAL A 180 -0.08 -12.00 5.31
C VAL A 180 0.14 -11.52 3.89
N VAL A 181 -0.08 -12.42 2.94
CA VAL A 181 -0.08 -12.12 1.50
C VAL A 181 -1.37 -12.66 0.87
N ALA A 182 -2.01 -11.85 0.02
CA ALA A 182 -3.09 -12.30 -0.84
C ALA A 182 -2.54 -12.58 -2.25
N VAL A 183 -2.74 -13.80 -2.73
CA VAL A 183 -2.43 -14.20 -4.10
C VAL A 183 -3.74 -14.43 -4.83
N MET A 184 -4.07 -13.52 -5.75
CA MET A 184 -5.33 -13.49 -6.48
C MET A 184 -5.04 -13.53 -7.98
N GLN A 185 -5.27 -14.68 -8.62
CA GLN A 185 -4.85 -14.94 -9.99
C GLN A 185 -5.87 -15.79 -10.74
N THR A 186 -5.66 -16.00 -12.02
CA THR A 186 -6.43 -16.96 -12.80
C THR A 186 -5.95 -18.37 -12.46
N GLY A 187 -6.72 -19.10 -11.65
CA GLY A 187 -6.35 -20.40 -11.10
C GLY A 187 -6.28 -20.34 -9.57
N PRO A 188 -5.38 -21.07 -8.90
CA PRO A 188 -5.34 -21.08 -7.44
C PRO A 188 -5.14 -19.69 -6.85
N SER A 189 -6.21 -19.18 -6.21
CA SER A 189 -6.21 -17.90 -5.48
C SER A 189 -6.38 -18.16 -4.00
N TYR A 190 -5.62 -17.48 -3.16
CA TYR A 190 -5.60 -17.72 -1.72
C TYR A 190 -5.12 -16.50 -0.94
N VAL A 191 -5.43 -16.50 0.35
CA VAL A 191 -4.81 -15.65 1.37
C VAL A 191 -3.98 -16.55 2.25
N VAL A 192 -2.75 -16.17 2.55
CA VAL A 192 -1.82 -17.00 3.34
C VAL A 192 -1.15 -16.18 4.42
N ALA A 193 -0.97 -16.78 5.59
CA ALA A 193 -0.32 -16.18 6.73
C ALA A 193 0.83 -17.06 7.25
N PHE A 194 1.94 -16.41 7.49
CA PHE A 194 3.10 -17.01 8.14
C PHE A 194 3.36 -16.32 9.47
N ASP A 195 3.78 -17.08 10.47
CA ASP A 195 4.26 -16.49 11.71
C ASP A 195 5.37 -15.49 11.39
N ARG A 196 5.19 -14.24 11.78
CA ARG A 196 6.08 -13.15 11.37
C ARG A 196 7.51 -13.33 11.86
N THR A 197 7.70 -14.06 12.98
CA THR A 197 9.00 -14.26 13.61
C THR A 197 9.70 -15.52 13.09
N THR A 198 8.97 -16.64 12.95
CA THR A 198 9.56 -17.94 12.61
C THR A 198 9.44 -18.31 11.13
N GLY A 199 8.50 -17.70 10.39
CA GLY A 199 8.19 -18.05 9.01
C GLY A 199 7.41 -19.36 8.88
N GLU A 200 6.91 -19.93 9.98
CA GLU A 200 6.03 -21.09 9.95
C GLU A 200 4.69 -20.74 9.34
N LEU A 201 4.16 -21.61 8.49
CA LEU A 201 2.82 -21.47 7.93
C LEU A 201 1.79 -21.59 9.05
N LEU A 202 1.03 -20.51 9.29
CA LEU A 202 -0.05 -20.52 10.27
C LEU A 202 -1.34 -21.04 9.63
N TRP A 203 -1.69 -20.50 8.48
CA TRP A 203 -2.87 -20.90 7.72
C TRP A 203 -2.78 -20.46 6.27
N LYS A 204 -3.53 -21.14 5.41
CA LYS A 204 -3.81 -20.78 4.02
C LYS A 204 -5.29 -20.98 3.76
N HIS A 205 -5.97 -19.94 3.31
CA HIS A 205 -7.37 -19.99 2.94
C HIS A 205 -7.54 -19.80 1.43
N ASP A 206 -8.13 -20.80 0.76
CA ASP A 206 -8.40 -20.71 -0.67
C ASP A 206 -9.51 -19.71 -0.92
N ARG A 207 -9.28 -18.75 -1.83
CA ARG A 207 -10.22 -17.71 -2.19
C ARG A 207 -10.58 -17.81 -3.68
N MET A 208 -11.16 -18.95 -4.04
CA MET A 208 -11.66 -19.21 -5.39
C MET A 208 -13.09 -18.64 -5.50
N LEU A 209 -13.22 -17.50 -6.16
CA LEU A 209 -14.49 -16.84 -6.41
C LEU A 209 -14.77 -16.87 -7.91
N ASP A 210 -16.06 -16.88 -8.25
CA ASP A 210 -16.51 -16.89 -9.63
C ASP A 210 -16.34 -15.47 -10.23
N ALA A 211 -15.31 -15.33 -11.07
CA ALA A 211 -15.03 -14.11 -11.80
C ALA A 211 -14.34 -14.46 -13.13
N PRO A 212 -14.73 -13.80 -14.24
CA PRO A 212 -14.24 -14.18 -15.55
C PRO A 212 -12.82 -13.68 -15.83
N GLU A 213 -11.98 -14.51 -16.39
CA GLU A 213 -10.65 -14.18 -16.95
C GLU A 213 -9.80 -13.22 -16.08
N GLU A 214 -9.50 -11.98 -16.58
CA GLU A 214 -8.70 -10.99 -15.87
C GLU A 214 -9.43 -10.46 -14.61
N ALA A 215 -10.75 -10.49 -14.57
CA ALA A 215 -11.52 -10.08 -13.39
C ALA A 215 -11.23 -10.96 -12.16
N ALA A 216 -10.80 -12.21 -12.34
CA ALA A 216 -10.32 -13.07 -11.26
C ALA A 216 -9.02 -12.56 -10.63
N GLN A 217 -8.26 -11.71 -11.34
CA GLN A 217 -6.93 -11.25 -10.92
C GLN A 217 -7.02 -10.00 -10.07
N SER A 218 -6.21 -9.96 -9.01
CA SER A 218 -6.06 -8.78 -8.17
C SER A 218 -4.60 -8.54 -7.81
N TYR A 219 -4.23 -7.29 -7.89
CA TYR A 219 -2.92 -6.73 -7.51
C TYR A 219 -3.04 -5.90 -6.23
N SER A 220 -4.24 -5.88 -5.67
CA SER A 220 -4.62 -5.13 -4.47
C SER A 220 -3.94 -5.70 -3.22
N THR A 221 -3.50 -4.83 -2.35
CA THR A 221 -2.94 -5.19 -1.03
C THR A 221 -4.09 -5.36 -0.03
N PRO A 222 -4.11 -6.41 0.80
CA PRO A 222 -5.09 -6.56 1.85
C PRO A 222 -5.08 -5.39 2.84
N LEU A 223 -6.27 -5.04 3.35
CA LEU A 223 -6.41 -4.10 4.45
C LEU A 223 -6.50 -4.85 5.76
N VAL A 224 -5.74 -4.44 6.77
CA VAL A 224 -5.81 -5.00 8.13
C VAL A 224 -6.61 -4.05 9.00
N LEU A 225 -7.63 -4.58 9.67
CA LEU A 225 -8.51 -3.80 10.55
C LEU A 225 -8.54 -4.40 11.95
N ALA A 226 -8.50 -3.55 12.95
CA ALA A 226 -8.91 -3.95 14.29
C ALA A 226 -10.41 -4.30 14.26
N GLY A 227 -10.78 -5.41 14.87
CA GLY A 227 -12.17 -5.80 15.00
C GLY A 227 -12.88 -5.05 16.13
N ASP A 228 -14.21 -5.02 16.03
CA ASP A 228 -15.09 -4.47 17.05
C ASP A 228 -15.85 -5.62 17.74
N PRO A 229 -15.53 -5.96 18.99
CA PRO A 229 -16.22 -7.01 19.72
C PRO A 229 -17.74 -6.77 19.87
N ALA A 230 -18.17 -5.50 19.88
CA ALA A 230 -19.59 -5.17 19.94
C ALA A 230 -20.36 -5.58 18.67
N ARG A 231 -19.66 -5.78 17.56
CA ARG A 231 -20.18 -6.30 16.29
C ARG A 231 -19.97 -7.81 16.13
N GLY A 232 -19.39 -8.48 17.13
CA GLY A 232 -18.98 -9.89 17.03
C GLY A 232 -17.82 -10.14 16.07
N GLU A 233 -17.01 -9.12 15.80
CA GLU A 233 -15.83 -9.23 14.96
C GLU A 233 -14.65 -9.83 15.76
N PRO A 234 -13.73 -10.58 15.12
CA PRO A 234 -12.50 -11.05 15.75
C PRO A 234 -11.57 -9.87 16.09
N ALA A 235 -10.51 -10.11 16.85
CA ALA A 235 -9.57 -9.07 17.27
C ALA A 235 -8.91 -8.31 16.10
N GLU A 236 -8.66 -9.00 14.99
CA GLU A 236 -8.16 -8.43 13.74
C GLU A 236 -8.83 -9.10 12.54
N MET A 237 -9.10 -8.33 11.52
CA MET A 237 -9.67 -8.80 10.25
C MET A 237 -8.79 -8.39 9.07
N LEU A 238 -8.85 -9.20 8.04
CA LEU A 238 -8.27 -8.91 6.74
C LEU A 238 -9.40 -8.61 5.77
N VAL A 239 -9.31 -7.51 5.02
CA VAL A 239 -10.25 -7.22 3.92
C VAL A 239 -9.52 -7.34 2.59
N VAL A 240 -10.04 -8.15 1.69
CA VAL A 240 -9.43 -8.45 0.39
C VAL A 240 -10.40 -8.08 -0.73
N LEU A 241 -9.92 -7.26 -1.66
CA LEU A 241 -10.62 -6.88 -2.89
C LEU A 241 -10.06 -7.67 -4.07
N GLY A 242 -10.92 -8.30 -4.84
CA GLY A 242 -10.56 -9.01 -6.06
C GLY A 242 -11.59 -10.06 -6.44
N ALA A 243 -11.55 -10.52 -7.67
CA ALA A 243 -12.50 -11.48 -8.22
C ALA A 243 -13.97 -11.03 -8.00
N ASP A 244 -14.28 -9.79 -8.39
CA ASP A 244 -15.61 -9.17 -8.32
C ASP A 244 -16.22 -9.05 -6.92
N HIS A 245 -15.40 -9.27 -5.86
CA HIS A 245 -15.85 -9.29 -4.48
C HIS A 245 -14.92 -8.52 -3.53
N VAL A 246 -15.52 -8.02 -2.45
CA VAL A 246 -14.80 -7.69 -1.21
C VAL A 246 -15.11 -8.77 -0.19
N THR A 247 -14.09 -9.37 0.41
CA THR A 247 -14.25 -10.39 1.45
C THR A 247 -13.53 -9.97 2.71
N ALA A 248 -14.09 -10.29 3.87
CA ALA A 248 -13.40 -10.13 5.15
C ALA A 248 -13.09 -11.50 5.75
N HIS A 249 -11.90 -11.61 6.33
CA HIS A 249 -11.39 -12.84 6.91
C HIS A 249 -10.93 -12.60 8.36
N ASP A 250 -11.09 -13.60 9.21
CA ASP A 250 -10.47 -13.62 10.52
C ASP A 250 -8.95 -13.73 10.34
N ALA A 251 -8.20 -12.79 10.90
CA ALA A 251 -6.75 -12.80 10.78
C ALA A 251 -6.08 -13.95 11.53
N ALA A 252 -6.77 -14.58 12.49
CA ALA A 252 -6.23 -15.66 13.30
C ALA A 252 -6.15 -17.00 12.54
N ASP A 253 -7.14 -17.30 11.68
CA ASP A 253 -7.27 -18.60 11.00
C ASP A 253 -7.59 -18.51 9.50
N GLY A 254 -7.76 -17.29 8.95
CA GLY A 254 -8.07 -17.04 7.55
C GLY A 254 -9.52 -17.29 7.15
N ARG A 255 -10.37 -17.74 8.07
CA ARG A 255 -11.76 -18.05 7.80
C ARG A 255 -12.53 -16.82 7.32
N GLU A 256 -13.27 -16.97 6.22
CA GLU A 256 -14.11 -15.90 5.72
C GLU A 256 -15.24 -15.57 6.71
N LEU A 257 -15.40 -14.31 7.02
CA LEU A 257 -16.42 -13.77 7.92
C LEU A 257 -17.65 -13.34 7.13
N TRP A 258 -17.43 -12.49 6.12
CA TRP A 258 -18.45 -11.98 5.24
C TRP A 258 -17.90 -11.65 3.86
N ARG A 259 -18.80 -11.54 2.90
CA ARG A 259 -18.49 -11.08 1.53
C ARG A 259 -19.54 -10.12 1.00
N VAL A 260 -19.10 -9.24 0.12
CA VAL A 260 -19.96 -8.43 -0.77
C VAL A 260 -19.52 -8.73 -2.20
N GLY A 261 -20.47 -9.19 -3.01
CA GLY A 261 -20.33 -9.41 -4.45
C GLY A 261 -21.02 -8.31 -5.26
N GLY A 262 -21.32 -8.63 -6.53
CA GLY A 262 -22.06 -7.73 -7.41
C GLY A 262 -21.31 -6.49 -7.87
N LEU A 263 -19.97 -6.45 -7.71
CA LEU A 263 -19.15 -5.33 -8.18
C LEU A 263 -19.00 -5.32 -9.70
N ASN A 264 -19.30 -6.43 -10.37
CA ASN A 264 -19.23 -6.64 -11.82
C ASN A 264 -20.51 -7.29 -12.35
N PRO A 265 -21.66 -6.60 -12.30
CA PRO A 265 -22.95 -7.22 -12.63
C PRO A 265 -23.08 -7.62 -14.10
N GLU A 266 -22.26 -7.05 -14.99
CA GLU A 266 -22.26 -7.35 -16.43
C GLU A 266 -21.26 -8.46 -16.80
N GLY A 267 -20.51 -8.99 -15.83
CA GLY A 267 -19.50 -10.03 -16.07
C GLY A 267 -18.36 -9.57 -17.00
N ASN A 268 -17.94 -8.30 -16.90
CA ASN A 268 -16.85 -7.80 -17.73
C ASN A 268 -15.53 -8.49 -17.36
N LYS A 269 -14.98 -9.23 -18.30
CA LYS A 269 -13.79 -10.05 -18.12
C LYS A 269 -12.48 -9.30 -17.86
N PHE A 270 -12.47 -7.97 -18.06
CA PHE A 270 -11.29 -7.13 -17.90
C PHE A 270 -11.26 -6.32 -16.59
N PHE A 271 -12.22 -6.52 -15.68
CA PHE A 271 -12.33 -5.76 -14.44
C PHE A 271 -11.42 -6.30 -13.31
N ARG A 272 -10.13 -6.39 -13.57
CA ARG A 272 -9.15 -6.67 -12.51
C ARG A 272 -9.12 -5.58 -11.43
N SER A 273 -8.60 -5.92 -10.25
CA SER A 273 -8.41 -4.97 -9.15
C SER A 273 -6.92 -4.61 -9.02
N ILE A 274 -6.58 -3.32 -9.06
CA ILE A 274 -5.23 -2.83 -8.75
C ILE A 274 -5.29 -1.97 -7.49
N ALA A 275 -6.15 -0.94 -7.48
CA ALA A 275 -6.40 -0.15 -6.28
C ALA A 275 -6.87 -1.04 -5.12
N SER A 276 -6.43 -0.72 -3.91
CA SER A 276 -6.80 -1.43 -2.70
C SER A 276 -8.00 -0.77 -2.01
N PRO A 277 -8.73 -1.49 -1.15
CA PRO A 277 -9.74 -0.89 -0.31
C PRO A 277 -9.11 0.00 0.77
N VAL A 278 -9.88 0.96 1.27
CA VAL A 278 -9.53 1.80 2.42
C VAL A 278 -10.65 1.78 3.45
N ALA A 279 -10.31 1.87 4.73
CA ALA A 279 -11.31 1.98 5.80
C ALA A 279 -11.48 3.43 6.26
N VAL A 280 -12.72 3.78 6.59
CA VAL A 280 -13.08 5.06 7.20
C VAL A 280 -14.26 4.87 8.15
N GLY A 281 -14.02 5.00 9.44
CA GLY A 281 -15.03 4.66 10.45
C GLY A 281 -15.43 3.18 10.36
N ASP A 282 -16.72 2.92 10.16
CA ASP A 282 -17.29 1.58 10.00
C ASP A 282 -17.52 1.18 8.53
N LEU A 283 -16.93 1.92 7.60
CA LEU A 283 -17.01 1.63 6.18
C LEU A 283 -15.67 1.11 5.63
N VAL A 284 -15.79 0.19 4.69
CA VAL A 284 -14.75 -0.19 3.74
C VAL A 284 -15.13 0.39 2.39
N VAL A 285 -14.27 1.19 1.81
CA VAL A 285 -14.49 1.83 0.51
C VAL A 285 -13.59 1.16 -0.53
N ALA A 286 -14.19 0.55 -1.54
CA ALA A 286 -13.54 -0.26 -2.55
C ALA A 286 -13.72 0.34 -3.94
N PRO A 287 -12.67 0.84 -4.60
CA PRO A 287 -12.69 1.20 -6.02
C PRO A 287 -12.72 -0.06 -6.87
N TYR A 288 -13.44 -0.02 -8.00
CA TYR A 288 -13.56 -1.17 -8.89
C TYR A 288 -13.81 -0.76 -10.36
N ALA A 289 -14.00 -1.77 -11.22
CA ALA A 289 -14.40 -1.62 -12.61
C ALA A 289 -13.46 -0.71 -13.43
N ARG A 290 -12.15 -0.85 -13.24
CA ARG A 290 -11.10 -0.04 -13.90
C ARG A 290 -11.32 1.47 -13.74
N GLY A 291 -11.65 1.88 -12.52
CA GLY A 291 -11.87 3.28 -12.19
C GLY A 291 -13.24 3.84 -12.55
N ASN A 292 -14.20 2.97 -12.90
CA ASN A 292 -15.57 3.43 -13.22
C ASN A 292 -16.49 3.41 -11.98
N THR A 293 -16.16 2.65 -10.95
CA THR A 293 -17.00 2.53 -9.75
C THR A 293 -16.19 2.64 -8.46
N ILE A 294 -16.90 3.07 -7.42
CA ILE A 294 -16.43 3.00 -6.03
C ILE A 294 -17.61 2.66 -5.13
N THR A 295 -17.44 1.68 -4.25
CA THR A 295 -18.50 1.16 -3.39
C THR A 295 -18.09 1.24 -1.92
N ALA A 296 -18.96 1.76 -1.07
CA ALA A 296 -18.79 1.73 0.38
C ALA A 296 -19.62 0.62 0.99
N ILE A 297 -18.99 -0.15 1.87
CA ILE A 297 -19.53 -1.35 2.50
C ILE A 297 -19.47 -1.16 4.01
N ARG A 298 -20.58 -1.35 4.72
CA ARG A 298 -20.58 -1.39 6.19
C ARG A 298 -19.89 -2.65 6.66
N ARG A 299 -19.00 -2.50 7.62
CA ARG A 299 -18.35 -3.63 8.28
C ARG A 299 -19.34 -4.49 9.05
N GLY A 300 -19.00 -5.75 9.22
CA GLY A 300 -19.78 -6.70 10.03
C GLY A 300 -20.68 -7.60 9.19
N GLY A 301 -21.56 -8.31 9.89
CA GLY A 301 -22.42 -9.34 9.30
C GLY A 301 -21.72 -10.70 9.17
N LYS A 302 -22.36 -11.65 8.48
CA LYS A 302 -21.87 -13.01 8.30
C LYS A 302 -22.31 -13.58 6.95
N GLY A 303 -21.40 -14.24 6.25
CA GLY A 303 -21.66 -14.83 4.93
C GLY A 303 -21.86 -13.77 3.85
N ASP A 304 -22.74 -13.99 2.90
CA ASP A 304 -23.04 -13.02 1.85
C ASP A 304 -23.93 -11.89 2.38
N VAL A 305 -23.36 -10.69 2.44
CA VAL A 305 -24.02 -9.48 2.93
C VAL A 305 -24.25 -8.44 1.81
N THR A 306 -24.15 -8.84 0.56
CA THR A 306 -24.30 -7.96 -0.61
C THR A 306 -25.59 -7.15 -0.57
N GLY A 307 -26.71 -7.76 -0.22
CA GLY A 307 -28.03 -7.11 -0.18
C GLY A 307 -28.28 -6.21 1.02
N SER A 308 -27.41 -6.20 2.03
CA SER A 308 -27.65 -5.50 3.32
C SER A 308 -26.55 -4.53 3.74
N HIS A 309 -25.30 -4.74 3.31
CA HIS A 309 -24.15 -3.97 3.81
C HIS A 309 -23.58 -2.96 2.82
N VAL A 310 -23.98 -2.98 1.55
CA VAL A 310 -23.63 -1.89 0.64
C VAL A 310 -24.31 -0.61 1.12
N ALA A 311 -23.50 0.38 1.51
CA ALA A 311 -24.00 1.68 1.97
C ALA A 311 -24.38 2.57 0.77
N TRP A 312 -23.49 2.62 -0.22
CA TRP A 312 -23.69 3.35 -1.47
C TRP A 312 -22.70 2.84 -2.53
N THR A 313 -23.03 3.09 -3.79
CA THR A 313 -22.13 2.87 -4.94
C THR A 313 -22.20 4.08 -5.88
N ARG A 314 -21.03 4.61 -6.24
CA ARG A 314 -20.87 5.59 -7.33
C ARG A 314 -20.47 4.85 -8.60
N LYS A 315 -21.14 5.19 -9.73
CA LYS A 315 -20.86 4.61 -11.07
C LYS A 315 -20.21 5.62 -12.03
N ASP A 316 -19.88 6.79 -11.52
CA ASP A 316 -19.28 7.92 -12.24
C ASP A 316 -17.89 8.28 -11.71
N LEU A 317 -17.42 7.55 -10.73
CA LEU A 317 -16.16 7.81 -10.02
C LEU A 317 -15.54 6.52 -9.53
N GLY A 318 -14.22 6.43 -9.66
CA GLY A 318 -13.37 5.36 -9.14
C GLY A 318 -11.93 5.61 -9.51
N ALA A 319 -11.06 4.68 -9.15
CA ALA A 319 -9.67 4.66 -9.54
C ALA A 319 -9.28 3.25 -9.97
N ASP A 320 -8.54 3.09 -11.08
CA ASP A 320 -8.01 1.78 -11.51
C ASP A 320 -6.76 1.44 -10.72
N VAL A 321 -5.79 2.37 -10.62
CA VAL A 321 -4.50 2.14 -9.99
C VAL A 321 -4.37 2.87 -8.64
N PRO A 322 -4.65 4.18 -8.51
CA PRO A 322 -4.48 4.88 -7.24
C PRO A 322 -5.44 4.36 -6.17
N THR A 323 -4.92 3.96 -5.03
CA THR A 323 -5.74 3.60 -3.87
C THR A 323 -6.20 4.87 -3.16
N PRO A 324 -7.49 5.02 -2.82
CA PRO A 324 -7.99 6.18 -2.11
C PRO A 324 -7.28 6.43 -0.77
N ALA A 325 -7.25 7.69 -0.32
CA ALA A 325 -6.88 8.04 1.05
C ALA A 325 -8.13 8.34 1.87
N ALA A 326 -8.08 8.11 3.19
CA ALA A 326 -9.24 8.32 4.04
C ALA A 326 -8.87 8.91 5.39
N GLN A 327 -9.55 9.99 5.80
CA GLN A 327 -9.33 10.65 7.08
C GLN A 327 -10.61 11.33 7.57
N ALA A 328 -10.91 11.20 8.86
CA ALA A 328 -11.95 11.97 9.54
C ALA A 328 -13.31 11.98 8.81
N GLY A 329 -13.79 10.80 8.39
CA GLY A 329 -15.09 10.66 7.72
C GLY A 329 -15.08 11.09 6.25
N ARG A 330 -13.91 11.32 5.65
CA ARG A 330 -13.74 11.70 4.23
C ARG A 330 -12.91 10.69 3.49
N VAL A 331 -13.16 10.58 2.20
CA VAL A 331 -12.37 9.76 1.27
C VAL A 331 -11.89 10.66 0.13
N VAL A 332 -10.59 10.58 -0.18
CA VAL A 332 -10.00 11.28 -1.32
C VAL A 332 -9.69 10.26 -2.41
N VAL A 333 -10.28 10.45 -3.57
CA VAL A 333 -10.06 9.63 -4.76
C VAL A 333 -9.28 10.44 -5.78
N CYS A 334 -8.18 9.91 -6.28
CA CYS A 334 -7.51 10.42 -7.47
C CYS A 334 -7.77 9.42 -8.61
N THR A 335 -8.39 9.86 -9.68
CA THR A 335 -8.56 8.99 -10.86
C THR A 335 -7.26 8.91 -11.65
N ASP A 336 -7.12 7.86 -12.48
CA ASP A 336 -5.94 7.70 -13.35
C ASP A 336 -5.74 8.86 -14.33
N LYS A 337 -6.78 9.67 -14.55
CA LYS A 337 -6.74 10.84 -15.46
C LYS A 337 -6.54 12.17 -14.73
N GLY A 338 -6.38 12.15 -13.40
CA GLY A 338 -6.08 13.34 -12.61
C GLY A 338 -7.30 14.13 -12.14
N ARG A 339 -8.51 13.56 -12.14
CA ARG A 339 -9.62 14.11 -11.36
C ARG A 339 -9.45 13.71 -9.90
N VAL A 340 -9.33 14.69 -9.01
CA VAL A 340 -9.19 14.48 -7.57
C VAL A 340 -10.50 14.87 -6.89
N VAL A 341 -11.08 13.96 -6.14
CA VAL A 341 -12.43 14.15 -5.56
C VAL A 341 -12.39 13.85 -4.06
N GLY A 342 -12.85 14.77 -3.25
CA GLY A 342 -13.13 14.56 -1.83
C GLY A 342 -14.60 14.18 -1.63
N LEU A 343 -14.82 13.02 -0.99
CA LEU A 343 -16.16 12.49 -0.71
C LEU A 343 -16.45 12.52 0.79
N GLU A 344 -17.71 12.74 1.13
CA GLU A 344 -18.25 12.35 2.42
C GLU A 344 -18.38 10.84 2.48
N ALA A 345 -17.67 10.20 3.40
CA ALA A 345 -17.60 8.72 3.46
C ALA A 345 -18.97 8.08 3.74
N ALA A 346 -19.81 8.72 4.56
CA ALA A 346 -21.10 8.15 4.95
C ALA A 346 -22.10 8.06 3.79
N THR A 347 -22.06 8.99 2.83
CA THR A 347 -23.07 9.15 1.78
C THR A 347 -22.51 8.97 0.37
N GLY A 348 -21.19 9.09 0.18
CA GLY A 348 -20.56 9.14 -1.14
C GLY A 348 -20.77 10.49 -1.86
N THR A 349 -21.30 11.49 -1.17
CA THR A 349 -21.52 12.84 -1.74
C THR A 349 -20.18 13.52 -2.00
N THR A 350 -20.04 14.15 -3.17
CA THR A 350 -18.87 14.98 -3.48
C THR A 350 -18.88 16.23 -2.62
N LEU A 351 -17.81 16.46 -1.88
CA LEU A 351 -17.56 17.66 -1.08
C LEU A 351 -16.81 18.71 -1.90
N TRP A 352 -15.85 18.27 -2.68
CA TRP A 352 -15.04 19.09 -3.58
C TRP A 352 -14.42 18.23 -4.68
N GLU A 353 -14.01 18.85 -5.77
CA GLU A 353 -13.28 18.20 -6.85
C GLU A 353 -12.34 19.17 -7.56
N GLU A 354 -11.28 18.64 -8.16
CA GLU A 354 -10.27 19.34 -8.95
C GLU A 354 -9.89 18.50 -10.15
N ASP A 355 -9.91 19.10 -11.31
CA ASP A 355 -9.38 18.49 -12.54
C ASP A 355 -7.96 19.00 -12.81
N LEU A 356 -6.97 18.15 -12.55
CA LEU A 356 -5.56 18.46 -12.83
C LEU A 356 -5.27 18.52 -14.33
N PRO A 357 -4.19 19.23 -14.74
CA PRO A 357 -3.85 19.41 -16.15
C PRO A 357 -3.74 18.06 -16.89
N LYS A 358 -4.49 17.93 -17.99
CA LYS A 358 -4.49 16.73 -18.84
C LYS A 358 -3.10 16.43 -19.39
N ASN A 359 -2.69 15.19 -19.31
CA ASN A 359 -1.41 14.69 -19.81
C ASN A 359 -1.58 13.26 -20.35
N ARG A 360 -0.60 12.82 -21.17
CA ARG A 360 -0.52 11.42 -21.64
C ARG A 360 -0.11 10.45 -20.54
N ASN A 361 0.61 10.95 -19.52
CA ASN A 361 1.02 10.17 -18.36
C ASN A 361 -0.16 10.09 -17.38
N ALA A 362 -0.40 8.91 -16.82
CA ALA A 362 -1.46 8.68 -15.86
C ALA A 362 -1.01 9.01 -14.43
N PHE A 363 -1.97 8.99 -13.51
CA PHE A 363 -1.71 8.95 -12.08
C PHE A 363 -1.77 7.49 -11.63
N SER A 364 -0.63 6.94 -11.22
CA SER A 364 -0.53 5.58 -10.65
C SER A 364 -0.21 5.61 -9.16
N SER A 365 0.45 6.68 -8.69
CA SER A 365 0.67 6.93 -7.25
C SER A 365 -0.65 7.20 -6.54
N SER A 366 -0.80 6.69 -5.35
CA SER A 366 -1.97 6.93 -4.51
C SER A 366 -1.92 8.32 -3.86
N PRO A 367 -3.04 9.02 -3.66
CA PRO A 367 -3.08 10.27 -2.92
C PRO A 367 -2.62 10.07 -1.47
N VAL A 368 -1.94 11.07 -0.92
CA VAL A 368 -1.48 11.13 0.47
C VAL A 368 -2.04 12.39 1.14
N ILE A 369 -2.59 12.23 2.33
CA ILE A 369 -3.04 13.36 3.16
C ILE A 369 -1.94 13.68 4.18
N ALA A 370 -1.40 14.90 4.11
CA ALA A 370 -0.35 15.37 5.02
C ALA A 370 -0.66 16.80 5.47
N GLY A 371 -0.75 17.06 6.78
CA GLY A 371 -1.06 18.37 7.32
C GLY A 371 -2.37 18.98 6.80
N GLY A 372 -3.39 18.13 6.56
CA GLY A 372 -4.67 18.55 6.00
C GLY A 372 -4.66 18.83 4.49
N ARG A 373 -3.52 18.67 3.82
CA ARG A 373 -3.37 18.82 2.36
C ARG A 373 -3.33 17.47 1.67
N VAL A 374 -3.69 17.43 0.40
CA VAL A 374 -3.65 16.23 -0.44
C VAL A 374 -2.52 16.37 -1.44
N ILE A 375 -1.62 15.39 -1.45
CA ILE A 375 -0.52 15.29 -2.42
C ILE A 375 -0.86 14.19 -3.42
N VAL A 376 -0.82 14.53 -4.70
CA VAL A 376 -0.98 13.58 -5.80
C VAL A 376 0.21 13.71 -6.77
N THR A 377 0.70 12.57 -7.27
CA THR A 377 1.87 12.52 -8.14
C THR A 377 1.54 11.77 -9.41
N ARG A 378 1.87 12.37 -10.57
CA ARG A 378 1.73 11.78 -11.89
C ARG A 378 2.98 10.98 -12.26
N GLU A 379 2.85 10.06 -13.19
CA GLU A 379 3.93 9.13 -13.59
C GLU A 379 5.20 9.78 -14.12
N ASP A 380 5.14 11.02 -14.57
CA ASP A 380 6.33 11.78 -15.01
C ASP A 380 7.03 12.53 -13.87
N GLY A 381 6.62 12.30 -12.62
CA GLY A 381 7.20 12.91 -11.44
C GLY A 381 6.62 14.27 -11.07
N GLU A 382 5.65 14.78 -11.85
CA GLU A 382 4.91 15.99 -11.51
C GLU A 382 3.96 15.74 -10.37
N SER A 383 3.87 16.66 -9.43
CA SER A 383 3.05 16.56 -8.24
C SER A 383 2.26 17.84 -7.98
N TRP A 384 1.08 17.69 -7.40
CA TRP A 384 0.21 18.80 -6.96
C TRP A 384 -0.10 18.66 -5.49
N VAL A 385 -0.09 19.79 -4.79
CA VAL A 385 -0.49 19.88 -3.39
C VAL A 385 -1.78 20.66 -3.33
N LEU A 386 -2.86 20.01 -2.93
CA LEU A 386 -4.20 20.57 -2.84
C LEU A 386 -4.56 20.88 -1.39
N ALA A 387 -5.13 22.04 -1.14
CA ALA A 387 -5.79 22.39 0.13
C ALA A 387 -7.31 22.23 -0.06
N PRO A 388 -7.94 21.21 0.56
CA PRO A 388 -9.40 21.10 0.56
C PRO A 388 -10.05 22.31 1.19
N PRO A 389 -11.30 22.69 0.78
CA PRO A 389 -12.01 23.83 1.37
C PRO A 389 -12.33 23.57 2.86
N GLU A 390 -12.19 24.60 3.69
CA GLU A 390 -12.47 24.53 5.14
C GLU A 390 -13.94 24.16 5.44
N SER A 391 -14.87 24.69 4.64
CA SER A 391 -16.31 24.48 4.79
C SER A 391 -16.83 23.13 4.30
N ASN A 392 -15.95 22.22 3.84
CA ASN A 392 -16.32 20.96 3.18
C ASN A 392 -17.13 21.12 1.88
N GLN A 393 -17.36 22.33 1.42
CA GLN A 393 -18.02 22.65 0.15
C GLN A 393 -17.28 23.80 -0.52
N GLY A 394 -17.03 23.67 -1.80
CA GLY A 394 -16.32 24.68 -2.58
C GLY A 394 -15.18 24.08 -3.40
N GLU A 395 -14.40 24.95 -3.99
CA GLU A 395 -13.25 24.57 -4.81
C GLU A 395 -12.01 24.39 -3.92
N PRO A 396 -11.25 23.28 -4.05
CA PRO A 396 -9.96 23.14 -3.41
C PRO A 396 -8.96 24.12 -4.07
N GLN A 397 -7.90 24.46 -3.36
CA GLN A 397 -6.83 25.30 -3.90
C GLN A 397 -5.61 24.47 -4.21
N VAL A 398 -5.03 24.61 -5.39
CA VAL A 398 -3.68 24.14 -5.68
C VAL A 398 -2.71 25.11 -4.99
N VAL A 399 -2.17 24.70 -3.83
CA VAL A 399 -1.29 25.54 -3.00
C VAL A 399 0.18 25.36 -3.32
N GLY A 400 0.49 24.46 -4.25
CA GLY A 400 1.84 24.28 -4.74
C GLY A 400 1.96 23.11 -5.71
N THR A 401 3.09 23.09 -6.41
CA THR A 401 3.46 22.03 -7.35
C THR A 401 4.91 21.61 -7.12
N GLY A 402 5.21 20.36 -7.47
CA GLY A 402 6.55 19.85 -7.39
C GLY A 402 6.87 18.92 -8.56
N SER A 403 8.15 18.77 -8.86
CA SER A 403 8.63 17.81 -9.86
C SER A 403 9.91 17.15 -9.41
N VAL A 404 10.09 15.90 -9.82
CA VAL A 404 11.40 15.22 -9.80
C VAL A 404 11.87 14.89 -11.21
N ALA A 405 11.05 15.15 -12.23
CA ALA A 405 11.30 14.92 -13.65
C ALA A 405 11.74 13.47 -13.99
N GLU A 406 11.33 12.51 -13.19
CA GLU A 406 11.61 11.08 -13.33
C GLU A 406 10.33 10.26 -13.24
N MET A 407 10.34 9.11 -13.92
CA MET A 407 9.19 8.21 -13.89
C MET A 407 8.98 7.61 -12.50
N THR A 408 7.76 7.75 -11.97
CA THR A 408 7.34 7.15 -10.70
C THR A 408 5.94 6.57 -10.77
N VAL A 409 5.73 5.45 -10.10
CA VAL A 409 4.41 4.87 -9.81
C VAL A 409 4.25 4.64 -8.29
N ALA A 410 5.33 4.81 -7.53
CA ALA A 410 5.31 4.69 -6.08
C ALA A 410 4.53 5.83 -5.43
N THR A 411 3.90 5.54 -4.30
CA THR A 411 3.22 6.55 -3.50
C THR A 411 4.25 7.39 -2.72
N PRO A 412 4.14 8.73 -2.69
CA PRO A 412 4.97 9.56 -1.82
C PRO A 412 4.79 9.18 -0.34
N VAL A 413 5.87 9.23 0.42
CA VAL A 413 5.87 9.02 1.87
C VAL A 413 6.14 10.34 2.56
N CYS A 414 5.22 10.78 3.42
CA CYS A 414 5.33 12.03 4.15
C CYS A 414 5.60 11.75 5.63
N VAL A 415 6.79 12.06 6.09
CA VAL A 415 7.21 11.91 7.50
C VAL A 415 8.13 13.05 7.90
N ASP A 416 7.99 13.55 9.11
CA ASP A 416 8.86 14.58 9.72
C ASP A 416 9.04 15.82 8.79
N GLY A 417 7.92 16.28 8.19
CA GLY A 417 7.93 17.42 7.27
C GLY A 417 8.64 17.19 5.94
N ARG A 418 9.09 15.97 5.67
CA ARG A 418 9.79 15.56 4.45
C ARG A 418 8.92 14.66 3.60
N ILE A 419 9.17 14.67 2.29
CA ILE A 419 8.59 13.75 1.33
C ILE A 419 9.70 12.86 0.80
N PHE A 420 9.52 11.54 0.94
CA PHE A 420 10.37 10.54 0.29
C PHE A 420 9.63 10.02 -0.93
N LEU A 421 10.18 10.25 -2.10
CA LEU A 421 9.58 9.84 -3.37
C LEU A 421 10.53 8.89 -4.10
N ARG A 422 10.07 7.65 -4.32
CA ARG A 422 10.75 6.64 -5.11
C ARG A 422 10.40 6.82 -6.58
N THR A 423 11.40 6.97 -7.43
CA THR A 423 11.29 6.79 -8.88
C THR A 423 11.75 5.38 -9.28
N HIS A 424 11.74 5.02 -10.54
CA HIS A 424 12.17 3.67 -10.94
C HIS A 424 13.60 3.33 -10.52
N ASP A 425 14.51 4.30 -10.59
CA ASP A 425 15.95 4.12 -10.37
C ASP A 425 16.56 5.03 -9.30
N SER A 426 15.75 5.82 -8.61
CA SER A 426 16.24 6.77 -7.61
C SER A 426 15.30 6.87 -6.42
N LEU A 427 15.83 7.32 -5.29
CA LEU A 427 15.06 7.76 -4.13
C LEU A 427 15.38 9.24 -3.88
N TRP A 428 14.33 10.03 -3.73
CA TRP A 428 14.39 11.46 -3.46
C TRP A 428 13.94 11.76 -2.04
N CYS A 429 14.63 12.67 -1.37
CA CYS A 429 14.16 13.30 -0.14
C CYS A 429 13.97 14.79 -0.39
N ILE A 430 12.76 15.24 -0.13
CA ILE A 430 12.26 16.57 -0.41
C ILE A 430 11.84 17.20 0.91
N GLY A 431 12.29 18.41 1.19
CA GLY A 431 12.02 19.07 2.47
C GLY A 431 12.78 20.38 2.61
N ARG A 432 12.73 20.97 3.80
CA ARG A 432 13.48 22.17 4.17
C ARG A 432 14.58 21.84 5.17
#